data_46a0e802890600e4ac9a36907becfcef
#
_entry.id   46a0e802890600e4ac9a36907becfcef
#
_cell.length_a   1.000
_cell.length_b   1.000
_cell.length_c   1.000
_cell.angle_alpha   90.00
_cell.angle_beta   90.00
_cell.angle_gamma   90.00
#
_symmetry.space_group_name_H-M   'P 1'
#
loop_
_entity.id
_entity.type
_entity.pdbx_description
1 polymer ?
#
loop_
_entity_poly.entity_id
_entity_poly.type
_entity_poly.pdbx_seq_one_letter_code
_entity_poly.pdbx_strand_id
1 'polypeptide(L)'
;LASSQALAGPDLGEAQQQATNWHAIIMFGIFVGFTLLITKWAAKQTTNTADFYTAGGGISGFQNGLAIAGDYMSAASFLGISAMVFSSGFDGLLYSLGFMVGWPIVLFLVAERLRNLGKFNLSDVVSFRLAEKPVRTLAAVSSLVVVAFYLIAQMVGAGQLIKLLFGLNYNIAVVIVGLLMMAYVIFGGMLA
;
A
#
# COMPACT_ATOMS: atom_id res chain seq x y z
N LEU A 1 20.52 1.07 27.85
CA LEU A 1 19.60 -0.09 27.82
C LEU A 1 18.12 0.32 27.73
N ALA A 2 17.79 1.31 26.91
CA ALA A 2 16.41 1.73 26.66
C ALA A 2 16.27 2.01 25.18
N SER A 3 16.11 1.01 24.33
CA SER A 3 15.99 1.31 22.92
C SER A 3 15.45 0.22 21.98
N SER A 4 15.02 -0.94 22.47
CA SER A 4 14.43 -1.94 21.58
C SER A 4 12.89 -1.88 21.47
N GLN A 5 12.23 -1.08 22.28
CA GLN A 5 10.76 -0.95 22.26
C GLN A 5 10.22 0.10 21.29
N ALA A 6 11.05 0.98 20.76
CA ALA A 6 10.61 2.07 19.89
C ALA A 6 10.28 1.63 18.43
N LEU A 7 10.62 0.40 18.05
CA LEU A 7 10.33 -0.17 16.72
C LEU A 7 9.27 -1.26 16.74
N ALA A 8 8.91 -1.76 17.91
CA ALA A 8 7.72 -2.57 18.07
C ALA A 8 6.54 -1.60 18.21
N GLY A 9 5.58 -1.67 17.31
CA GLY A 9 4.31 -0.97 17.51
C GLY A 9 3.74 -1.28 18.91
N PRO A 10 2.79 -0.48 19.42
CA PRO A 10 2.27 -0.66 20.77
C PRO A 10 1.95 -2.14 20.98
N ASP A 11 2.49 -2.71 22.07
CA ASP A 11 2.16 -4.06 22.47
C ASP A 11 0.68 -4.06 22.87
N LEU A 12 -0.16 -4.40 21.90
CA LEU A 12 -1.62 -4.43 22.05
C LEU A 12 -2.08 -5.61 22.93
N GLY A 13 -1.16 -6.19 23.68
CA GLY A 13 -1.36 -7.40 24.48
C GLY A 13 -1.43 -8.64 23.58
N GLU A 14 -1.26 -9.81 24.15
CA GLU A 14 -1.54 -11.06 23.45
C GLU A 14 -3.03 -11.04 23.06
N ALA A 15 -3.31 -10.90 21.77
CA ALA A 15 -4.68 -10.97 21.27
C ALA A 15 -5.25 -12.31 21.71
N GLN A 16 -6.16 -12.28 22.67
CA GLN A 16 -6.88 -13.49 23.07
C GLN A 16 -7.44 -14.11 21.82
N GLN A 17 -7.16 -15.39 21.60
CA GLN A 17 -7.74 -16.14 20.49
C GLN A 17 -9.26 -16.11 20.66
N GLN A 18 -9.90 -15.20 19.95
CA GLN A 18 -11.36 -15.18 19.89
C GLN A 18 -11.84 -16.38 19.09
N ALA A 19 -13.01 -16.88 19.44
CA ALA A 19 -13.67 -17.94 18.68
C ALA A 19 -13.76 -17.52 17.20
N THR A 20 -13.48 -18.45 16.30
CA THR A 20 -13.48 -18.21 14.86
C THR A 20 -14.77 -17.53 14.40
N ASN A 21 -14.66 -16.32 13.88
CA ASN A 21 -15.81 -15.55 13.42
C ASN A 21 -16.14 -15.87 11.96
N TRP A 22 -16.98 -16.88 11.74
CA TRP A 22 -17.37 -17.33 10.41
C TRP A 22 -18.00 -16.23 9.55
N HIS A 23 -18.76 -15.31 10.14
CA HIS A 23 -19.36 -14.20 9.41
C HIS A 23 -18.27 -13.27 8.84
N ALA A 24 -17.29 -12.92 9.64
CA ALA A 24 -16.16 -12.10 9.19
C ALA A 24 -15.34 -12.80 8.09
N ILE A 25 -15.10 -14.10 8.22
CA ILE A 25 -14.37 -14.90 7.23
C ILE A 25 -15.12 -14.93 5.89
N ILE A 26 -16.43 -15.20 5.93
CA ILE A 26 -17.26 -15.26 4.70
C ILE A 26 -17.28 -13.88 4.04
N MET A 27 -17.52 -12.81 4.79
CA MET A 27 -17.51 -11.44 4.26
C MET A 27 -16.16 -11.08 3.64
N PHE A 28 -15.06 -11.39 4.31
CA PHE A 28 -13.72 -11.21 3.79
C PHE A 28 -13.49 -12.01 2.50
N GLY A 29 -13.89 -13.28 2.49
CA GLY A 29 -13.77 -14.15 1.31
C GLY A 29 -14.55 -13.62 0.11
N ILE A 30 -15.78 -13.16 0.32
CA ILE A 30 -16.61 -12.53 -0.73
C ILE A 30 -15.92 -11.27 -1.27
N PHE A 31 -15.41 -10.40 -0.39
CA PHE A 31 -14.75 -9.17 -0.80
C PHE A 31 -13.46 -9.44 -1.58
N VAL A 32 -12.61 -10.35 -1.10
CA VAL A 32 -11.39 -10.75 -1.81
C VAL A 32 -11.73 -11.41 -3.15
N GLY A 33 -12.73 -12.29 -3.19
CA GLY A 33 -13.18 -12.89 -4.44
C GLY A 33 -13.65 -11.85 -5.46
N PHE A 34 -14.41 -10.84 -5.01
CA PHE A 34 -14.87 -9.74 -5.85
C PHE A 34 -13.71 -8.90 -6.38
N THR A 35 -12.74 -8.54 -5.53
CA THR A 35 -11.57 -7.78 -5.98
C THR A 35 -10.70 -8.57 -6.96
N LEU A 36 -10.52 -9.89 -6.77
CA LEU A 36 -9.82 -10.74 -7.73
C LEU A 36 -10.54 -10.84 -9.08
N LEU A 37 -11.88 -10.84 -9.08
CA LEU A 37 -12.66 -10.79 -10.33
C LEU A 37 -12.46 -9.47 -11.08
N ILE A 38 -12.45 -8.35 -10.36
CA ILE A 38 -12.14 -7.04 -10.95
C ILE A 38 -10.72 -7.04 -11.53
N THR A 39 -9.74 -7.53 -10.78
CA THR A 39 -8.34 -7.63 -11.24
C THR A 39 -8.24 -8.47 -12.52
N LYS A 40 -8.92 -9.61 -12.59
CA LYS A 40 -8.97 -10.45 -13.80
C LYS A 40 -9.63 -9.73 -14.98
N TRP A 41 -10.66 -8.97 -14.74
CA TRP A 41 -11.32 -8.17 -15.75
C TRP A 41 -10.41 -7.05 -16.25
N ALA A 42 -9.78 -6.31 -15.35
CA ALA A 42 -8.84 -5.24 -15.66
C ALA A 42 -7.60 -5.74 -16.42
N ALA A 43 -7.06 -6.90 -16.04
CA ALA A 43 -5.93 -7.53 -16.72
C ALA A 43 -6.19 -7.80 -18.20
N LYS A 44 -7.44 -8.10 -18.58
CA LYS A 44 -7.82 -8.29 -19.98
C LYS A 44 -7.83 -7.00 -20.80
N GLN A 45 -7.96 -5.87 -20.15
CA GLN A 45 -7.99 -4.56 -20.81
C GLN A 45 -6.62 -3.90 -20.88
N THR A 46 -5.66 -4.39 -20.11
CA THR A 46 -4.28 -3.90 -20.11
C THR A 46 -3.51 -4.52 -21.26
N THR A 47 -3.29 -3.77 -22.35
CA THR A 47 -2.66 -4.27 -23.57
C THR A 47 -1.25 -3.74 -23.77
N ASN A 48 -0.91 -2.61 -23.17
CA ASN A 48 0.39 -1.97 -23.33
C ASN A 48 0.91 -1.38 -22.01
N THR A 49 2.15 -0.89 -22.01
CA THR A 49 2.81 -0.32 -20.84
C THR A 49 2.08 0.92 -20.30
N ALA A 50 1.51 1.75 -21.18
CA ALA A 50 0.75 2.93 -20.75
C ALA A 50 -0.55 2.52 -20.05
N ASP A 51 -1.23 1.49 -20.53
CA ASP A 51 -2.43 0.95 -19.85
C ASP A 51 -2.07 0.42 -18.45
N PHE A 52 -0.93 -0.26 -18.33
CA PHE A 52 -0.48 -0.83 -17.06
C PHE A 52 -0.16 0.24 -16.01
N TYR A 53 0.58 1.30 -16.40
CA TYR A 53 1.05 2.33 -15.44
C TYR A 53 0.11 3.52 -15.31
N THR A 54 -0.70 3.85 -16.31
CA THR A 54 -1.52 5.08 -16.34
C THR A 54 -2.96 4.84 -16.77
N ALA A 55 -3.39 3.57 -16.88
CA ALA A 55 -4.71 3.20 -17.41
C ALA A 55 -5.04 3.87 -18.76
N GLY A 56 -4.05 4.00 -19.63
CA GLY A 56 -4.18 4.69 -20.92
C GLY A 56 -4.55 6.18 -20.83
N GLY A 57 -4.51 6.78 -19.65
CA GLY A 57 -4.92 8.16 -19.40
C GLY A 57 -6.44 8.38 -19.40
N GLY A 58 -7.24 7.31 -19.43
CA GLY A 58 -8.71 7.37 -19.50
C GLY A 58 -9.44 7.51 -18.17
N ILE A 59 -8.73 7.57 -17.04
CA ILE A 59 -9.32 7.66 -15.71
C ILE A 59 -9.78 9.10 -15.42
N SER A 60 -11.03 9.26 -14.96
CA SER A 60 -11.53 10.55 -14.50
C SER A 60 -10.85 10.99 -13.19
N GLY A 61 -10.83 12.30 -12.91
CA GLY A 61 -10.27 12.83 -11.66
C GLY A 61 -10.95 12.25 -10.41
N PHE A 62 -12.25 11.98 -10.46
CA PHE A 62 -12.98 11.36 -9.36
C PHE A 62 -12.54 9.90 -9.12
N GLN A 63 -12.44 9.11 -10.18
CA GLN A 63 -11.94 7.73 -10.08
C GLN A 63 -10.53 7.67 -9.54
N ASN A 64 -9.64 8.53 -10.06
CA ASN A 64 -8.27 8.62 -9.58
C ASN A 64 -8.20 9.05 -8.10
N GLY A 65 -9.04 10.01 -7.69
CA GLY A 65 -9.13 10.42 -6.29
C GLY A 65 -9.57 9.29 -5.36
N LEU A 66 -10.56 8.49 -5.76
CA LEU A 66 -10.99 7.31 -5.00
C LEU A 66 -9.88 6.23 -4.94
N ALA A 67 -9.18 5.99 -6.04
CA ALA A 67 -8.07 5.04 -6.08
C ALA A 67 -6.94 5.47 -5.13
N ILE A 68 -6.52 6.73 -5.17
CA ILE A 68 -5.51 7.28 -4.26
C ILE A 68 -5.97 7.19 -2.79
N ALA A 69 -7.24 7.49 -2.51
CA ALA A 69 -7.78 7.38 -1.15
C ALA A 69 -7.75 5.92 -0.66
N GLY A 70 -8.09 4.96 -1.52
CA GLY A 70 -8.02 3.53 -1.22
C GLY A 70 -6.58 3.06 -0.98
N ASP A 71 -5.65 3.51 -1.78
CA ASP A 71 -4.22 3.19 -1.66
C ASP A 71 -3.61 3.78 -0.37
N TYR A 72 -4.03 5.00 0.01
CA TYR A 72 -3.65 5.60 1.28
C TYR A 72 -4.13 4.81 2.50
N MET A 73 -5.33 4.22 2.46
CA MET A 73 -5.92 3.43 3.54
C MET A 73 -5.27 2.03 3.65
N SER A 74 -3.96 2.02 3.83
CA SER A 74 -3.16 0.80 4.00
C SER A 74 -3.19 0.28 5.45
N ALA A 75 -2.59 -0.88 5.69
CA ALA A 75 -2.39 -1.41 7.03
C ALA A 75 -1.60 -0.43 7.92
N ALA A 76 -0.59 0.25 7.39
CA ALA A 76 0.19 1.21 8.14
C ALA A 76 -0.60 2.48 8.49
N SER A 77 -1.30 3.08 7.53
CA SER A 77 -2.05 4.31 7.77
C SER A 77 -3.36 4.07 8.52
N PHE A 78 -4.17 3.11 8.09
CA PHE A 78 -5.47 2.87 8.72
C PHE A 78 -5.34 2.16 10.07
N LEU A 79 -4.67 1.01 10.11
CA LEU A 79 -4.53 0.25 11.35
C LEU A 79 -3.50 0.88 12.30
N GLY A 80 -2.35 1.32 11.77
CA GLY A 80 -1.27 1.89 12.55
C GLY A 80 -1.65 3.22 13.21
N ILE A 81 -2.26 4.16 12.47
CA ILE A 81 -2.71 5.43 13.03
C ILE A 81 -3.85 5.22 14.03
N SER A 82 -4.82 4.35 13.73
CA SER A 82 -5.89 4.03 14.66
C SER A 82 -5.36 3.44 15.97
N ALA A 83 -4.36 2.56 15.91
CA ALA A 83 -3.72 2.01 17.09
C ALA A 83 -2.94 3.08 17.88
N MET A 84 -2.25 4.00 17.20
CA MET A 84 -1.57 5.11 17.87
C MET A 84 -2.54 6.07 18.54
N VAL A 85 -3.67 6.38 17.90
CA VAL A 85 -4.71 7.22 18.53
C VAL A 85 -5.32 6.52 19.74
N PHE A 86 -5.53 5.21 19.66
CA PHE A 86 -6.02 4.43 20.78
C PHE A 86 -5.04 4.43 21.97
N SER A 87 -3.73 4.30 21.71
CA SER A 87 -2.71 4.21 22.76
C SER A 87 -2.23 5.56 23.32
N SER A 88 -2.14 6.59 22.46
CA SER A 88 -1.52 7.88 22.76
C SER A 88 -2.50 9.06 22.64
N GLY A 89 -3.77 8.79 22.37
CA GLY A 89 -4.78 9.83 22.23
C GLY A 89 -4.48 10.78 21.06
N PHE A 90 -4.59 12.09 21.31
CA PHE A 90 -4.42 13.12 20.28
C PHE A 90 -3.04 13.11 19.62
N ASP A 91 -2.00 12.74 20.32
CA ASP A 91 -0.63 12.70 19.79
C ASP A 91 -0.50 11.70 18.61
N GLY A 92 -1.30 10.63 18.60
CA GLY A 92 -1.38 9.71 17.48
C GLY A 92 -1.87 10.36 16.17
N LEU A 93 -2.68 11.43 16.25
CA LEU A 93 -3.15 12.17 15.07
C LEU A 93 -2.06 13.01 14.38
N LEU A 94 -0.97 13.32 15.05
CA LEU A 94 0.14 14.11 14.47
C LEU A 94 0.69 13.44 13.21
N TYR A 95 0.72 12.10 13.15
CA TYR A 95 1.10 11.37 11.94
C TYR A 95 0.15 11.64 10.78
N SER A 96 -1.14 11.59 11.02
CA SER A 96 -2.16 11.88 9.99
C SER A 96 -2.09 13.32 9.50
N LEU A 97 -1.89 14.27 10.40
CA LEU A 97 -1.72 15.69 10.07
C LEU A 97 -0.47 15.93 9.20
N GLY A 98 0.64 15.25 9.48
CA GLY A 98 1.86 15.33 8.68
C GLY A 98 1.62 14.92 7.22
N PHE A 99 0.93 13.82 7.00
CA PHE A 99 0.54 13.39 5.65
C PHE A 99 -0.44 14.36 5.00
N MET A 100 -1.43 14.84 5.73
CA MET A 100 -2.43 15.78 5.21
C MET A 100 -1.79 17.06 4.70
N VAL A 101 -0.77 17.59 5.37
CA VAL A 101 -0.04 18.80 4.91
C VAL A 101 0.80 18.51 3.67
N GLY A 102 1.38 17.31 3.56
CA GLY A 102 2.21 16.93 2.42
C GLY A 102 1.42 16.84 1.10
N TRP A 103 0.19 16.38 1.14
CA TRP A 103 -0.63 16.20 -0.07
C TRP A 103 -0.88 17.48 -0.88
N PRO A 104 -1.33 18.60 -0.30
CA PRO A 104 -1.47 19.85 -1.04
C PRO A 104 -0.16 20.34 -1.65
N ILE A 105 0.96 20.20 -0.96
CA ILE A 105 2.28 20.55 -1.48
C ILE A 105 2.60 19.74 -2.74
N VAL A 106 2.40 18.42 -2.69
CA VAL A 106 2.64 17.56 -3.85
C VAL A 106 1.68 17.91 -5.00
N LEU A 107 0.40 18.09 -4.72
CA LEU A 107 -0.60 18.38 -5.75
C LEU A 107 -0.35 19.70 -6.47
N PHE A 108 -0.08 20.78 -5.73
CA PHE A 108 0.04 22.12 -6.32
C PHE A 108 1.42 22.44 -6.86
N LEU A 109 2.49 21.90 -6.29
CA LEU A 109 3.86 22.27 -6.66
C LEU A 109 4.57 21.24 -7.54
N VAL A 110 4.19 19.96 -7.44
CA VAL A 110 4.95 18.85 -8.01
C VAL A 110 4.18 18.08 -9.09
N ALA A 111 2.92 17.73 -8.84
CA ALA A 111 2.18 16.78 -9.64
C ALA A 111 2.02 17.22 -11.11
N GLU A 112 1.67 18.47 -11.37
CA GLU A 112 1.50 18.99 -12.73
C GLU A 112 2.82 18.96 -13.52
N ARG A 113 3.92 19.34 -12.89
CA ARG A 113 5.24 19.35 -13.52
C ARG A 113 5.70 17.93 -13.87
N LEU A 114 5.45 16.97 -12.99
CA LEU A 114 5.77 15.56 -13.23
C LEU A 114 4.91 14.98 -14.36
N ARG A 115 3.62 15.27 -14.36
CA ARG A 115 2.69 14.85 -15.41
C ARG A 115 3.13 15.35 -16.79
N ASN A 116 3.55 16.60 -16.89
CA ASN A 116 3.98 17.21 -18.15
C ASN A 116 5.28 16.62 -18.70
N LEU A 117 6.09 15.95 -17.87
CA LEU A 117 7.27 15.21 -18.34
C LEU A 117 6.91 13.92 -19.07
N GLY A 118 5.69 13.40 -18.92
CA GLY A 118 5.22 12.19 -19.58
C GLY A 118 6.00 10.92 -19.20
N LYS A 119 6.58 10.86 -18.01
CA LYS A 119 7.35 9.72 -17.50
C LYS A 119 6.54 8.94 -16.46
N PHE A 120 6.75 7.62 -16.41
CA PHE A 120 5.94 6.74 -15.58
C PHE A 120 6.46 6.59 -14.15
N ASN A 121 7.75 6.74 -13.92
CA ASN A 121 8.34 6.54 -12.60
C ASN A 121 9.41 7.59 -12.25
N LEU A 122 9.76 7.65 -10.97
CA LEU A 122 10.72 8.62 -10.44
C LEU A 122 12.09 8.51 -11.11
N SER A 123 12.56 7.29 -11.39
CA SER A 123 13.87 7.09 -12.03
C SER A 123 13.93 7.70 -13.42
N ASP A 124 12.84 7.60 -14.18
CA ASP A 124 12.74 8.20 -15.53
C ASP A 124 12.69 9.74 -15.47
N VAL A 125 12.02 10.29 -14.44
CA VAL A 125 11.95 11.73 -14.22
C VAL A 125 13.32 12.31 -13.89
N VAL A 126 14.04 11.70 -12.96
CA VAL A 126 15.34 12.20 -12.50
C VAL A 126 16.40 12.03 -13.58
N SER A 127 16.38 10.93 -14.33
CA SER A 127 17.34 10.69 -15.41
C SER A 127 17.13 11.58 -16.65
N PHE A 128 16.01 12.31 -16.71
CA PHE A 128 15.74 13.22 -17.85
C PHE A 128 16.73 14.36 -17.98
N ARG A 129 17.32 14.83 -16.87
CA ARG A 129 18.28 15.94 -16.86
C ARG A 129 19.68 15.57 -16.35
N LEU A 130 19.86 14.39 -15.81
CA LEU A 130 21.11 13.94 -15.21
C LEU A 130 21.69 12.79 -16.01
N ALA A 131 22.95 12.41 -15.71
CA ALA A 131 23.60 11.27 -16.34
C ALA A 131 22.75 10.00 -16.15
N GLU A 132 22.21 9.46 -17.24
CA GLU A 132 21.17 8.44 -17.22
C GLU A 132 21.57 7.18 -16.45
N LYS A 133 22.70 6.55 -16.79
CA LYS A 133 23.11 5.27 -16.22
C LYS A 133 23.28 5.31 -14.69
N PRO A 134 24.14 6.17 -14.10
CA PRO A 134 24.35 6.16 -12.65
C PRO A 134 23.11 6.58 -11.86
N VAL A 135 22.38 7.58 -12.36
CA VAL A 135 21.18 8.09 -11.69
C VAL A 135 20.07 7.05 -11.70
N ARG A 136 19.84 6.39 -12.82
CA ARG A 136 18.85 5.34 -12.95
C ARG A 136 19.15 4.15 -12.04
N THR A 137 20.41 3.73 -11.96
CA THR A 137 20.82 2.66 -11.06
C THR A 137 20.61 3.04 -9.60
N LEU A 138 21.04 4.23 -9.21
CA LEU A 138 20.88 4.71 -7.83
C LEU A 138 19.38 4.85 -7.45
N ALA A 139 18.57 5.42 -8.33
CA ALA A 139 17.14 5.57 -8.11
C ALA A 139 16.44 4.19 -8.00
N ALA A 140 16.83 3.23 -8.83
CA ALA A 140 16.28 1.87 -8.78
C ALA A 140 16.63 1.18 -7.44
N VAL A 141 17.90 1.25 -7.01
CA VAL A 141 18.32 0.69 -5.72
C VAL A 141 17.59 1.35 -4.56
N SER A 142 17.52 2.68 -4.55
CA SER A 142 16.80 3.43 -3.51
C SER A 142 15.31 3.04 -3.46
N SER A 143 14.66 2.93 -4.61
CA SER A 143 13.26 2.52 -4.69
C SER A 143 13.06 1.10 -4.17
N LEU A 144 13.94 0.16 -4.52
CA LEU A 144 13.87 -1.21 -4.00
C LEU A 144 14.02 -1.27 -2.48
N VAL A 145 14.93 -0.49 -1.91
CA VAL A 145 15.12 -0.43 -0.45
C VAL A 145 13.86 0.13 0.22
N VAL A 146 13.31 1.24 -0.28
CA VAL A 146 12.08 1.84 0.27
C VAL A 146 10.91 0.86 0.17
N VAL A 147 10.72 0.23 -0.98
CA VAL A 147 9.65 -0.76 -1.19
C VAL A 147 9.81 -1.96 -0.27
N ALA A 148 11.03 -2.46 -0.05
CA ALA A 148 11.27 -3.58 0.86
C ALA A 148 10.85 -3.23 2.30
N PHE A 149 11.24 -2.07 2.82
CA PHE A 149 10.82 -1.63 4.16
C PHE A 149 9.30 -1.42 4.26
N TYR A 150 8.71 -0.80 3.24
CA TYR A 150 7.27 -0.61 3.18
C TYR A 150 6.51 -1.93 3.15
N LEU A 151 6.98 -2.88 2.34
CA LEU A 151 6.37 -4.20 2.22
C LEU A 151 6.41 -4.98 3.54
N ILE A 152 7.52 -4.91 4.28
CA ILE A 152 7.62 -5.55 5.61
C ILE A 152 6.51 -5.03 6.53
N ALA A 153 6.33 -3.71 6.62
CA ALA A 153 5.28 -3.12 7.46
C ALA A 153 3.88 -3.58 7.05
N GLN A 154 3.60 -3.60 5.74
CA GLN A 154 2.31 -4.05 5.21
C GLN A 154 2.05 -5.54 5.48
N MET A 155 3.05 -6.38 5.29
CA MET A 155 2.94 -7.82 5.53
C MET A 155 2.72 -8.14 7.01
N VAL A 156 3.36 -7.41 7.91
CA VAL A 156 3.13 -7.55 9.36
C VAL A 156 1.67 -7.20 9.69
N GLY A 157 1.17 -6.07 9.23
CA GLY A 157 -0.21 -5.65 9.50
C GLY A 157 -1.25 -6.61 8.91
N ALA A 158 -1.09 -7.00 7.66
CA ALA A 158 -2.00 -7.94 7.00
C ALA A 158 -1.94 -9.34 7.63
N GLY A 159 -0.74 -9.82 8.00
CA GLY A 159 -0.56 -11.09 8.69
C GLY A 159 -1.28 -11.12 10.04
N GLN A 160 -1.23 -10.03 10.82
CA GLN A 160 -1.97 -9.91 12.08
C GLN A 160 -3.48 -9.94 11.86
N LEU A 161 -3.99 -9.23 10.85
CA LEU A 161 -5.42 -9.27 10.51
C LEU A 161 -5.89 -10.69 10.18
N ILE A 162 -5.18 -11.39 9.32
CA ILE A 162 -5.54 -12.76 8.94
C ILE A 162 -5.44 -13.72 10.13
N LYS A 163 -4.41 -13.56 10.98
CA LYS A 163 -4.32 -14.31 12.24
C LYS A 163 -5.56 -14.10 13.11
N LEU A 164 -6.00 -12.85 13.27
CA LEU A 164 -7.18 -12.53 14.08
C LEU A 164 -8.48 -13.05 13.48
N LEU A 165 -8.66 -12.93 12.17
CA LEU A 165 -9.90 -13.35 11.50
C LEU A 165 -10.04 -14.87 11.43
N PHE A 166 -8.96 -15.57 11.10
CA PHE A 166 -8.99 -17.01 10.82
C PHE A 166 -8.47 -17.87 11.96
N GLY A 167 -7.89 -17.28 13.02
CA GLY A 167 -7.25 -18.02 14.10
C GLY A 167 -6.01 -18.80 13.67
N LEU A 168 -5.41 -18.47 12.53
CA LEU A 168 -4.24 -19.15 11.97
C LEU A 168 -2.96 -18.75 12.70
N ASN A 169 -1.94 -19.63 12.57
CA ASN A 169 -0.60 -19.26 12.98
C ASN A 169 -0.10 -18.07 12.13
N TYR A 170 0.55 -17.09 12.76
CA TYR A 170 1.02 -15.86 12.12
C TYR A 170 1.87 -16.13 10.86
N ASN A 171 2.80 -17.08 10.91
CA ASN A 171 3.68 -17.38 9.78
C ASN A 171 2.89 -17.90 8.57
N ILE A 172 1.87 -18.72 8.81
CA ILE A 172 0.99 -19.23 7.75
C ILE A 172 0.15 -18.08 7.19
N ALA A 173 -0.37 -17.21 8.04
CA ALA A 173 -1.12 -16.03 7.63
C ALA A 173 -0.30 -15.12 6.71
N VAL A 174 0.95 -14.83 7.06
CA VAL A 174 1.86 -14.02 6.24
C VAL A 174 2.13 -14.65 4.88
N VAL A 175 2.34 -15.97 4.82
CA VAL A 175 2.56 -16.67 3.55
C VAL A 175 1.33 -16.61 2.65
N ILE A 176 0.14 -16.85 3.21
CA ILE A 176 -1.13 -16.77 2.45
C ILE A 176 -1.32 -15.37 1.88
N VAL A 177 -1.15 -14.33 2.71
CA VAL A 177 -1.26 -12.93 2.26
C VAL A 177 -0.25 -12.62 1.19
N GLY A 178 1.00 -13.05 1.36
CA GLY A 178 2.07 -12.81 0.38
C GLY A 178 1.76 -13.44 -0.98
N LEU A 179 1.28 -14.67 -1.00
CA LEU A 179 0.88 -15.34 -2.24
C LEU A 179 -0.32 -14.63 -2.91
N LEU A 180 -1.30 -14.23 -2.13
CA LEU A 180 -2.46 -13.50 -2.62
C LEU A 180 -2.07 -12.13 -3.18
N MET A 181 -1.19 -11.39 -2.50
CA MET A 181 -0.65 -10.14 -2.98
C MET A 181 0.13 -10.31 -4.29
N MET A 182 0.99 -11.32 -4.38
CA MET A 182 1.73 -11.60 -5.62
C MET A 182 0.78 -11.88 -6.78
N ALA A 183 -0.24 -12.71 -6.57
CA ALA A 183 -1.24 -12.96 -7.60
C ALA A 183 -1.98 -11.68 -8.02
N TYR A 184 -2.34 -10.83 -7.05
CA TYR A 184 -3.02 -9.57 -7.31
C TYR A 184 -2.14 -8.60 -8.13
N VAL A 185 -0.89 -8.42 -7.74
CA VAL A 185 0.04 -7.46 -8.36
C VAL A 185 0.47 -7.90 -9.76
N ILE A 186 0.74 -9.21 -9.96
CA ILE A 186 1.18 -9.74 -11.26
C ILE A 186 0.09 -9.54 -12.34
N PHE A 187 -1.16 -9.74 -11.98
CA PHE A 187 -2.27 -9.65 -12.92
C PHE A 187 -2.99 -8.30 -12.90
N GLY A 188 -2.70 -7.46 -11.93
CA GLY A 188 -3.33 -6.16 -11.77
C GLY A 188 -2.85 -5.13 -12.79
N GLY A 189 -2.51 -3.99 -12.33
CA GLY A 189 -2.17 -2.79 -13.08
C GLY A 189 -3.04 -1.64 -12.59
N MET A 190 -2.92 -0.47 -13.19
CA MET A 190 -3.63 0.73 -12.74
C MET A 190 -5.16 0.64 -12.88
N LEU A 191 -5.66 -0.27 -13.71
CA LEU A 191 -7.11 -0.48 -13.92
C LEU A 191 -7.72 -1.43 -12.88
N ALA A 192 -6.91 -2.17 -12.11
CA ALA A 192 -7.36 -3.10 -11.08
C ALA A 192 -7.50 -2.43 -9.73
#